data_4f745e39a63d6844df5997af4258ebad
#
_entry.id   4f745e39a63d6844df5997af4258ebad
#
_cell.length_a   1.000
_cell.length_b   1.000
_cell.length_c   1.000
_cell.angle_alpha   90.00
_cell.angle_beta   90.00
_cell.angle_gamma   90.00
#
_symmetry.space_group_name_H-M   'P 1'
#
loop_
_entity.id
_entity.type
_entity.pdbx_description
1 polymer ?
#
loop_
_entity_poly.entity_id
_entity_poly.type
_entity_poly.pdbx_seq_one_letter_code
_entity_poly.pdbx_strand_id
1 'polypeptide(L)'
;MIMLFPAAVFAVLYVASRRRDARRLRNGVFLVSAIACGLVALLSEASRTTPFTVLLAAFGTVLLVGVLGVLLIGNGITMLRLEGRSLGNLLSLFAGVAILVLPVLAVLLVLGAHPQSLPSWLTIVLVALGLLLGFACFYAAATFAAFGVYSLVYSRYRHTQMPDALVVLGSGLIHGEVPPLLRSRLDLALRIYRATAPGTTRPILIPSGGQGDDEPRPEGTAMAEYLVANGADPTDVLPETASTSTRENLLLSRDLQQSAGRNGETIVVTNNYHVLRAALLARSIGSDAQVIGSPTAAYYVPSAFLREYVAIMVEHRQLNALAIAGVAGLIALAVVWSLLPI
;
A
#
# COMPACT_ATOMS: atom_id res chain seq x y z
N MET A 1 -19.46 -15.93 -20.56
CA MET A 1 -18.45 -17.02 -20.67
C MET A 1 -17.05 -16.54 -21.08
N ILE A 2 -16.88 -15.56 -21.98
CA ILE A 2 -15.56 -15.12 -22.49
C ILE A 2 -14.64 -14.63 -21.35
N MET A 3 -15.16 -13.92 -20.34
CA MET A 3 -14.36 -13.37 -19.21
C MET A 3 -14.05 -14.38 -18.10
N LEU A 4 -14.63 -15.58 -18.10
CA LEU A 4 -14.29 -16.64 -17.13
C LEU A 4 -12.90 -17.23 -17.38
N PHE A 5 -12.48 -17.31 -18.64
CA PHE A 5 -11.14 -17.80 -18.97
C PHE A 5 -10.03 -16.88 -18.45
N PRO A 6 -10.02 -15.55 -18.72
CA PRO A 6 -9.07 -14.62 -18.10
C PRO A 6 -9.10 -14.65 -16.56
N ALA A 7 -10.30 -14.74 -15.94
CA ALA A 7 -10.43 -14.84 -14.49
C ALA A 7 -9.68 -16.08 -13.94
N ALA A 8 -9.87 -17.23 -14.57
CA ALA A 8 -9.17 -18.46 -14.19
C ALA A 8 -7.65 -18.35 -14.39
N VAL A 9 -7.19 -17.76 -15.50
CA VAL A 9 -5.76 -17.54 -15.76
C VAL A 9 -5.14 -16.67 -14.66
N PHE A 10 -5.75 -15.53 -14.33
CA PHE A 10 -5.24 -14.66 -13.29
C PHE A 10 -5.30 -15.31 -11.90
N ALA A 11 -6.31 -16.12 -11.60
CA ALA A 11 -6.39 -16.89 -10.36
C ALA A 11 -5.23 -17.91 -10.25
N VAL A 12 -4.92 -18.63 -11.32
CA VAL A 12 -3.79 -19.57 -11.37
C VAL A 12 -2.46 -18.82 -11.20
N LEU A 13 -2.28 -17.69 -11.91
CA LEU A 13 -1.08 -16.83 -11.77
C LEU A 13 -0.92 -16.31 -10.35
N TYR A 14 -2.01 -15.90 -9.71
CA TYR A 14 -2.01 -15.48 -8.31
C TYR A 14 -1.54 -16.62 -7.39
N VAL A 15 -2.15 -17.79 -7.48
CA VAL A 15 -1.79 -18.94 -6.63
C VAL A 15 -0.35 -19.36 -6.86
N ALA A 16 0.09 -19.48 -8.10
CA ALA A 16 1.45 -19.86 -8.46
C ALA A 16 2.49 -18.83 -7.97
N SER A 17 2.21 -17.54 -8.18
CA SER A 17 3.11 -16.46 -7.74
C SER A 17 3.19 -16.37 -6.21
N ARG A 18 2.04 -16.47 -5.51
CA ARG A 18 1.97 -16.41 -4.05
C ARG A 18 2.66 -17.60 -3.39
N ARG A 19 2.52 -18.81 -3.94
CA ARG A 19 3.21 -20.01 -3.43
C ARG A 19 4.72 -19.91 -3.54
N ARG A 20 5.24 -19.19 -4.54
CA ARG A 20 6.67 -18.93 -4.69
C ARG A 20 7.19 -17.90 -3.70
N ASP A 21 6.45 -16.80 -3.52
CA ASP A 21 6.79 -15.75 -2.56
C ASP A 21 5.56 -14.85 -2.33
N ALA A 22 5.06 -14.82 -1.10
CA ALA A 22 3.93 -14.00 -0.70
C ALA A 22 4.27 -12.49 -0.68
N ARG A 23 5.54 -12.09 -0.66
CA ARG A 23 6.03 -10.71 -0.57
C ARG A 23 6.22 -10.06 -1.95
N ARG A 24 5.28 -10.26 -2.89
CA ARG A 24 5.34 -9.71 -4.25
C ARG A 24 4.12 -8.87 -4.55
N LEU A 25 4.32 -7.61 -4.94
CA LEU A 25 3.22 -6.68 -5.28
C LEU A 25 2.35 -7.22 -6.44
N ARG A 26 2.95 -7.91 -7.42
CA ARG A 26 2.22 -8.51 -8.55
C ARG A 26 1.14 -9.52 -8.13
N ASN A 27 1.24 -10.10 -6.93
CA ASN A 27 0.19 -10.97 -6.40
C ASN A 27 -1.12 -10.19 -6.24
N GLY A 28 -1.06 -8.92 -5.83
CA GLY A 28 -2.20 -8.03 -5.74
C GLY A 28 -2.81 -7.74 -7.11
N VAL A 29 -1.96 -7.50 -8.11
CA VAL A 29 -2.41 -7.29 -9.50
C VAL A 29 -3.15 -8.53 -10.02
N PHE A 30 -2.57 -9.72 -9.89
CA PHE A 30 -3.23 -10.95 -10.33
C PHE A 30 -4.55 -11.22 -9.59
N LEU A 31 -4.57 -11.00 -8.26
CA LEU A 31 -5.77 -11.20 -7.47
C LEU A 31 -6.90 -10.26 -7.89
N VAL A 32 -6.61 -8.95 -8.00
CA VAL A 32 -7.62 -7.95 -8.39
C VAL A 32 -8.07 -8.17 -9.83
N SER A 33 -7.15 -8.53 -10.75
CA SER A 33 -7.52 -8.87 -12.12
C SER A 33 -8.43 -10.10 -12.19
N ALA A 34 -8.17 -11.14 -11.40
CA ALA A 34 -9.03 -12.33 -11.32
C ALA A 34 -10.44 -11.97 -10.82
N ILE A 35 -10.52 -11.16 -9.74
CA ILE A 35 -11.79 -10.67 -9.18
C ILE A 35 -12.54 -9.82 -10.20
N ALA A 36 -11.87 -8.85 -10.84
CA ALA A 36 -12.47 -7.95 -11.82
C ALA A 36 -13.04 -8.72 -13.03
N CYS A 37 -12.25 -9.64 -13.61
CA CYS A 37 -12.72 -10.49 -14.72
C CYS A 37 -13.89 -11.37 -14.29
N GLY A 38 -13.87 -11.92 -13.08
CA GLY A 38 -14.98 -12.72 -12.54
C GLY A 38 -16.25 -11.89 -12.35
N LEU A 39 -16.13 -10.67 -11.81
CA LEU A 39 -17.28 -9.76 -11.66
C LEU A 39 -17.86 -9.35 -13.01
N VAL A 40 -17.02 -9.03 -14.00
CA VAL A 40 -17.48 -8.72 -15.36
C VAL A 40 -18.20 -9.91 -15.97
N ALA A 41 -17.70 -11.15 -15.79
CA ALA A 41 -18.37 -12.35 -16.25
C ALA A 41 -19.74 -12.55 -15.60
N LEU A 42 -19.84 -12.36 -14.29
CA LEU A 42 -21.10 -12.45 -13.55
C LEU A 42 -22.11 -11.39 -13.99
N LEU A 43 -21.66 -10.13 -14.14
CA LEU A 43 -22.50 -9.03 -14.60
C LEU A 43 -22.99 -9.26 -16.04
N SER A 44 -22.13 -9.76 -16.93
CA SER A 44 -22.50 -10.06 -18.30
C SER A 44 -23.52 -11.22 -18.41
N GLU A 45 -23.47 -12.18 -17.51
CA GLU A 45 -24.47 -13.24 -17.46
C GLU A 45 -25.79 -12.74 -16.84
N ALA A 46 -25.71 -12.01 -15.73
CA ALA A 46 -26.87 -11.42 -15.08
C ALA A 46 -27.63 -10.43 -16.00
N SER A 47 -26.92 -9.67 -16.84
CA SER A 47 -27.53 -8.73 -17.78
C SER A 47 -28.33 -9.40 -18.90
N ARG A 48 -28.10 -10.68 -19.19
CA ARG A 48 -28.90 -11.46 -20.16
C ARG A 48 -30.30 -11.76 -19.65
N THR A 49 -30.43 -11.99 -18.34
CA THR A 49 -31.70 -12.29 -17.69
C THR A 49 -32.38 -11.04 -17.14
N THR A 50 -31.59 -10.06 -16.73
CA THR A 50 -32.04 -8.82 -16.12
C THR A 50 -31.24 -7.63 -16.68
N PRO A 51 -31.67 -7.00 -17.80
CA PRO A 51 -30.92 -5.91 -18.46
C PRO A 51 -30.59 -4.72 -17.55
N PHE A 52 -31.39 -4.52 -16.50
CA PHE A 52 -31.22 -3.44 -15.53
C PHE A 52 -29.99 -3.63 -14.60
N THR A 53 -29.41 -4.82 -14.54
CA THR A 53 -28.26 -5.10 -13.62
C THR A 53 -27.03 -4.27 -13.92
N VAL A 54 -26.76 -3.96 -15.19
CA VAL A 54 -25.61 -3.11 -15.58
C VAL A 54 -25.79 -1.69 -15.07
N LEU A 55 -27.02 -1.14 -15.18
CA LEU A 55 -27.34 0.20 -14.68
C LEU A 55 -27.22 0.26 -13.15
N LEU A 56 -27.73 -0.77 -12.45
CA LEU A 56 -27.60 -0.87 -10.99
C LEU A 56 -26.12 -0.98 -10.56
N ALA A 57 -25.33 -1.76 -11.27
CA ALA A 57 -23.90 -1.89 -10.98
C ALA A 57 -23.14 -0.58 -11.23
N ALA A 58 -23.45 0.13 -12.33
CA ALA A 58 -22.88 1.43 -12.63
C ALA A 58 -23.26 2.48 -11.55
N PHE A 59 -24.55 2.57 -11.22
CA PHE A 59 -25.04 3.46 -10.17
C PHE A 59 -24.40 3.13 -8.81
N GLY A 60 -24.36 1.86 -8.42
CA GLY A 60 -23.71 1.39 -7.18
C GLY A 60 -22.23 1.75 -7.14
N THR A 61 -21.52 1.64 -8.27
CA THR A 61 -20.10 2.03 -8.37
C THR A 61 -19.92 3.54 -8.16
N VAL A 62 -20.73 4.37 -8.82
CA VAL A 62 -20.69 5.83 -8.66
C VAL A 62 -21.00 6.23 -7.22
N LEU A 63 -22.03 5.63 -6.62
CA LEU A 63 -22.39 5.87 -5.22
C LEU A 63 -21.24 5.47 -4.27
N LEU A 64 -20.64 4.29 -4.46
CA LEU A 64 -19.52 3.80 -3.64
C LEU A 64 -18.31 4.74 -3.73
N VAL A 65 -17.96 5.18 -4.94
CA VAL A 65 -16.87 6.15 -5.18
C VAL A 65 -17.18 7.49 -4.52
N GLY A 66 -18.43 7.97 -4.63
CA GLY A 66 -18.88 9.19 -3.97
C GLY A 66 -18.76 9.12 -2.45
N VAL A 67 -19.26 8.03 -1.85
CA VAL A 67 -19.16 7.79 -0.39
C VAL A 67 -17.69 7.71 0.05
N LEU A 68 -16.86 6.98 -0.69
CA LEU A 68 -15.42 6.88 -0.39
C LEU A 68 -14.75 8.25 -0.42
N GLY A 69 -15.02 9.08 -1.43
CA GLY A 69 -14.48 10.44 -1.53
C GLY A 69 -14.86 11.32 -0.33
N VAL A 70 -16.15 11.30 0.08
CA VAL A 70 -16.63 12.03 1.25
C VAL A 70 -15.98 11.52 2.54
N LEU A 71 -15.86 10.21 2.72
CA LEU A 71 -15.19 9.61 3.89
C LEU A 71 -13.71 9.99 3.97
N LEU A 72 -13.01 10.03 2.83
CA LEU A 72 -11.60 10.45 2.78
C LEU A 72 -11.45 11.94 3.11
N ILE A 73 -12.36 12.81 2.65
CA ILE A 73 -12.36 14.22 3.03
C ILE A 73 -12.59 14.36 4.53
N GLY A 74 -13.60 13.68 5.09
CA GLY A 74 -13.85 13.67 6.53
C GLY A 74 -12.65 13.16 7.33
N ASN A 75 -12.00 12.10 6.87
CA ASN A 75 -10.76 11.60 7.47
C ASN A 75 -9.64 12.65 7.41
N GLY A 76 -9.44 13.32 6.27
CA GLY A 76 -8.44 14.37 6.12
C GLY A 76 -8.66 15.54 7.09
N ILE A 77 -9.92 15.95 7.30
CA ILE A 77 -10.27 16.97 8.29
C ILE A 77 -9.95 16.48 9.71
N THR A 78 -10.23 15.23 10.03
CA THR A 78 -9.91 14.62 11.32
C THR A 78 -8.39 14.60 11.57
N MET A 79 -7.61 14.18 10.55
CA MET A 79 -6.15 14.18 10.61
C MET A 79 -5.57 15.58 10.86
N LEU A 80 -6.11 16.61 10.18
CA LEU A 80 -5.70 17.99 10.40
C LEU A 80 -5.95 18.49 11.82
N ARG A 81 -7.03 18.03 12.44
CA ARG A 81 -7.41 18.44 13.82
C ARG A 81 -6.60 17.72 14.88
N LEU A 82 -6.28 16.44 14.67
CA LEU A 82 -5.61 15.61 15.69
C LEU A 82 -4.09 15.57 15.53
N GLU A 83 -3.58 15.56 14.29
CA GLU A 83 -2.16 15.35 13.98
C GLU A 83 -1.47 16.60 13.39
N GLY A 84 -2.22 17.70 13.23
CA GLY A 84 -1.69 18.93 12.70
C GLY A 84 -1.49 18.95 11.18
N ARG A 85 -0.92 20.07 10.67
CA ARG A 85 -0.79 20.34 9.22
C ARG A 85 0.53 19.81 8.68
N SER A 86 0.50 18.62 8.08
CA SER A 86 1.60 18.09 7.27
C SER A 86 1.06 17.61 5.93
N LEU A 87 1.92 17.52 4.90
CA LEU A 87 1.52 16.97 3.59
C LEU A 87 0.99 15.55 3.71
N GLY A 88 1.57 14.74 4.61
CA GLY A 88 1.11 13.38 4.88
C GLY A 88 -0.30 13.33 5.48
N ASN A 89 -0.64 14.29 6.35
CA ASN A 89 -1.96 14.36 6.99
C ASN A 89 -3.05 14.89 6.05
N LEU A 90 -2.65 15.72 5.07
CA LEU A 90 -3.53 16.26 4.03
C LEU A 90 -3.85 15.24 2.92
N LEU A 91 -3.14 14.12 2.85
CA LEU A 91 -3.21 13.20 1.71
C LEU A 91 -4.61 12.59 1.54
N SER A 92 -5.31 12.26 2.63
CA SER A 92 -6.69 11.77 2.57
C SER A 92 -7.64 12.85 2.02
N LEU A 93 -7.45 14.11 2.41
CA LEU A 93 -8.25 15.22 1.93
C LEU A 93 -8.07 15.39 0.41
N PHE A 94 -6.82 15.46 -0.06
CA PHE A 94 -6.52 15.58 -1.48
C PHE A 94 -7.01 14.38 -2.29
N ALA A 95 -6.83 13.16 -1.78
CA ALA A 95 -7.32 11.95 -2.43
C ALA A 95 -8.85 11.95 -2.54
N GLY A 96 -9.56 12.35 -1.48
CA GLY A 96 -11.02 12.44 -1.49
C GLY A 96 -11.53 13.46 -2.51
N VAL A 97 -10.93 14.65 -2.56
CA VAL A 97 -11.26 15.67 -3.57
C VAL A 97 -10.93 15.17 -4.98
N ALA A 98 -9.76 14.58 -5.19
CA ALA A 98 -9.35 14.07 -6.49
C ALA A 98 -10.29 12.97 -7.02
N ILE A 99 -10.71 12.04 -6.17
CA ILE A 99 -11.65 10.95 -6.53
C ILE A 99 -13.02 11.51 -6.95
N LEU A 100 -13.48 12.62 -6.36
CA LEU A 100 -14.75 13.24 -6.72
C LEU A 100 -14.65 14.14 -7.98
N VAL A 101 -13.56 14.88 -8.13
CA VAL A 101 -13.43 15.91 -9.15
C VAL A 101 -12.86 15.38 -10.47
N LEU A 102 -11.76 14.60 -10.41
CA LEU A 102 -11.03 14.24 -11.62
C LEU A 102 -11.80 13.34 -12.59
N PRO A 103 -12.58 12.31 -12.15
CA PRO A 103 -13.39 11.51 -13.08
C PRO A 103 -14.50 12.34 -13.74
N VAL A 104 -15.13 13.26 -12.97
CA VAL A 104 -16.14 14.17 -13.51
C VAL A 104 -15.53 15.11 -14.53
N LEU A 105 -14.35 15.69 -14.24
CA LEU A 105 -13.63 16.52 -15.17
C LEU A 105 -13.27 15.78 -16.46
N ALA A 106 -12.81 14.53 -16.36
CA ALA A 106 -12.50 13.69 -17.52
C ALA A 106 -13.73 13.52 -18.44
N VAL A 107 -14.90 13.23 -17.84
CA VAL A 107 -16.16 13.10 -18.57
C VAL A 107 -16.59 14.44 -19.21
N LEU A 108 -16.50 15.54 -18.45
CA LEU A 108 -16.87 16.87 -18.95
C LEU A 108 -15.97 17.33 -20.12
N LEU A 109 -14.67 17.00 -20.09
CA LEU A 109 -13.75 17.29 -21.21
C LEU A 109 -14.18 16.56 -22.48
N VAL A 110 -14.58 15.28 -22.38
CA VAL A 110 -15.04 14.50 -23.53
C VAL A 110 -16.41 14.97 -24.01
N LEU A 111 -17.39 15.15 -23.10
CA LEU A 111 -18.77 15.55 -23.46
C LEU A 111 -18.85 17.01 -23.93
N GLY A 112 -17.99 17.90 -23.40
CA GLY A 112 -17.94 19.30 -23.82
C GLY A 112 -17.23 19.53 -25.16
N ALA A 113 -16.60 18.51 -25.71
CA ALA A 113 -15.87 18.57 -26.99
C ALA A 113 -16.83 18.42 -28.19
N HIS A 114 -17.72 19.40 -28.41
CA HIS A 114 -18.69 19.36 -29.51
C HIS A 114 -18.10 19.85 -30.84
N PRO A 115 -17.99 18.98 -31.89
CA PRO A 115 -17.40 19.35 -33.19
C PRO A 115 -18.13 20.49 -33.90
N GLN A 116 -19.42 20.71 -33.59
CA GLN A 116 -20.25 21.74 -34.20
C GLN A 116 -20.03 23.15 -33.62
N SER A 117 -19.51 23.25 -32.40
CA SER A 117 -19.32 24.51 -31.67
C SER A 117 -17.85 24.92 -31.48
N LEU A 118 -16.92 23.99 -31.68
CA LEU A 118 -15.49 24.20 -31.43
C LEU A 118 -14.66 23.91 -32.68
N PRO A 119 -13.50 24.58 -32.85
CA PRO A 119 -12.52 24.23 -33.89
C PRO A 119 -12.08 22.76 -33.71
N SER A 120 -11.88 22.05 -34.81
CA SER A 120 -11.54 20.62 -34.82
C SER A 120 -10.31 20.28 -33.96
N TRP A 121 -9.28 21.13 -34.00
CA TRP A 121 -8.08 20.91 -33.18
C TRP A 121 -8.38 20.97 -31.67
N LEU A 122 -9.26 21.90 -31.25
CA LEU A 122 -9.62 22.04 -29.83
C LEU A 122 -10.48 20.86 -29.37
N THR A 123 -11.43 20.40 -30.20
CA THR A 123 -12.21 19.19 -29.97
C THR A 123 -11.28 17.99 -29.73
N ILE A 124 -10.30 17.80 -30.60
CA ILE A 124 -9.31 16.70 -30.50
C ILE A 124 -8.52 16.80 -29.20
N VAL A 125 -8.02 18.00 -28.86
CA VAL A 125 -7.24 18.22 -27.62
C VAL A 125 -8.09 17.90 -26.37
N LEU A 126 -9.32 18.38 -26.31
CA LEU A 126 -10.22 18.15 -25.18
C LEU A 126 -10.54 16.65 -24.99
N VAL A 127 -10.84 15.95 -26.09
CA VAL A 127 -11.09 14.49 -26.06
C VAL A 127 -9.83 13.76 -25.61
N ALA A 128 -8.67 14.08 -26.18
CA ALA A 128 -7.40 13.44 -25.82
C ALA A 128 -7.05 13.64 -24.33
N LEU A 129 -7.20 14.87 -23.81
CA LEU A 129 -6.99 15.18 -22.40
C LEU A 129 -8.00 14.45 -21.50
N GLY A 130 -9.27 14.40 -21.88
CA GLY A 130 -10.32 13.69 -21.14
C GLY A 130 -10.04 12.18 -21.07
N LEU A 131 -9.66 11.56 -22.19
CA LEU A 131 -9.28 10.14 -22.23
C LEU A 131 -8.03 9.85 -21.41
N LEU A 132 -6.99 10.69 -21.51
CA LEU A 132 -5.76 10.53 -20.73
C LEU A 132 -6.04 10.67 -19.22
N LEU A 133 -6.84 11.66 -18.83
CA LEU A 133 -7.25 11.86 -17.43
C LEU A 133 -8.09 10.70 -16.92
N GLY A 134 -9.05 10.22 -17.73
CA GLY A 134 -9.85 9.03 -17.41
C GLY A 134 -8.99 7.78 -17.21
N PHE A 135 -8.01 7.58 -18.09
CA PHE A 135 -7.05 6.49 -17.93
C PHE A 135 -6.20 6.66 -16.66
N ALA A 136 -5.72 7.85 -16.36
CA ALA A 136 -4.93 8.10 -15.15
C ALA A 136 -5.74 7.81 -13.87
N CYS A 137 -7.02 8.22 -13.83
CA CYS A 137 -7.95 7.88 -12.75
C CYS A 137 -8.16 6.37 -12.61
N PHE A 138 -8.40 5.67 -13.72
CA PHE A 138 -8.56 4.22 -13.73
C PHE A 138 -7.28 3.50 -13.29
N TYR A 139 -6.13 3.91 -13.79
CA TYR A 139 -4.83 3.34 -13.43
C TYR A 139 -4.54 3.51 -11.93
N ALA A 140 -4.75 4.71 -11.39
CA ALA A 140 -4.59 4.97 -9.97
C ALA A 140 -5.54 4.12 -9.12
N ALA A 141 -6.82 3.99 -9.51
CA ALA A 141 -7.80 3.17 -8.80
C ALA A 141 -7.44 1.68 -8.87
N ALA A 142 -7.04 1.16 -10.02
CA ALA A 142 -6.66 -0.25 -10.21
C ALA A 142 -5.40 -0.62 -9.41
N THR A 143 -4.36 0.23 -9.45
CA THR A 143 -3.12 0.00 -8.68
C THR A 143 -3.35 0.18 -7.18
N PHE A 144 -4.19 1.13 -6.75
CA PHE A 144 -4.59 1.27 -5.35
C PHE A 144 -5.39 0.07 -4.86
N ALA A 145 -6.33 -0.43 -5.65
CA ALA A 145 -7.08 -1.65 -5.33
C ALA A 145 -6.14 -2.87 -5.22
N ALA A 146 -5.20 -3.03 -6.16
CA ALA A 146 -4.21 -4.12 -6.12
C ALA A 146 -3.34 -4.04 -4.85
N PHE A 147 -2.84 -2.85 -4.51
CA PHE A 147 -2.09 -2.61 -3.27
C PHE A 147 -2.95 -2.88 -2.03
N GLY A 148 -4.15 -2.30 -1.97
CA GLY A 148 -5.04 -2.36 -0.81
C GLY A 148 -5.53 -3.76 -0.50
N VAL A 149 -6.10 -4.43 -1.51
CA VAL A 149 -6.59 -5.81 -1.35
C VAL A 149 -5.45 -6.74 -0.94
N TYR A 150 -4.29 -6.59 -1.58
CA TYR A 150 -3.17 -7.47 -1.26
C TYR A 150 -2.54 -7.16 0.10
N SER A 151 -2.51 -5.90 0.52
CA SER A 151 -2.09 -5.51 1.86
C SER A 151 -2.93 -6.18 2.95
N LEU A 152 -4.26 -6.21 2.76
CA LEU A 152 -5.19 -6.91 3.66
C LEU A 152 -4.97 -8.42 3.65
N VAL A 153 -4.74 -9.02 2.49
CA VAL A 153 -4.49 -10.47 2.37
C VAL A 153 -3.16 -10.85 2.99
N TYR A 154 -2.11 -10.05 2.78
CA TYR A 154 -0.79 -10.31 3.33
C TYR A 154 -0.76 -10.11 4.86
N SER A 155 -1.39 -9.06 5.37
CA SER A 155 -1.43 -8.79 6.82
C SER A 155 -2.16 -9.85 7.65
N ARG A 156 -2.99 -10.69 7.01
CA ARG A 156 -3.67 -11.84 7.64
C ARG A 156 -2.89 -13.15 7.56
N TYR A 157 -1.72 -13.13 6.94
CA TYR A 157 -0.86 -14.31 6.89
C TYR A 157 -0.34 -14.62 8.30
N ARG A 158 -0.56 -15.86 8.76
CA ARG A 158 -0.11 -16.30 10.07
C ARG A 158 1.25 -16.96 9.93
N HIS A 159 2.19 -16.50 10.73
CA HIS A 159 3.50 -17.15 10.88
C HIS A 159 3.35 -18.24 11.95
N THR A 160 3.75 -19.45 11.60
CA THR A 160 3.60 -20.63 12.47
C THR A 160 4.88 -21.02 13.19
N GLN A 161 6.02 -20.46 12.76
CA GLN A 161 7.33 -20.78 13.34
C GLN A 161 7.73 -19.72 14.38
N MET A 162 8.42 -20.17 15.44
CA MET A 162 9.01 -19.26 16.41
C MET A 162 10.24 -18.61 15.77
N PRO A 163 10.33 -17.27 15.77
CA PRO A 163 11.45 -16.58 15.17
C PRO A 163 12.70 -16.71 16.04
N ASP A 164 13.87 -16.64 15.40
CA ASP A 164 15.17 -16.50 16.06
C ASP A 164 15.47 -15.04 16.41
N ALA A 165 14.90 -14.10 15.64
CA ALA A 165 14.97 -12.66 15.89
C ALA A 165 13.65 -11.96 15.63
N LEU A 166 13.34 -10.96 16.48
CA LEU A 166 12.23 -10.02 16.35
C LEU A 166 12.79 -8.62 16.11
N VAL A 167 12.73 -8.14 14.87
CA VAL A 167 13.12 -6.77 14.52
C VAL A 167 11.92 -5.85 14.68
N VAL A 168 12.02 -4.81 15.51
CA VAL A 168 10.97 -3.81 15.69
C VAL A 168 11.36 -2.53 14.98
N LEU A 169 10.62 -2.15 13.93
CA LEU A 169 10.91 -0.93 13.17
C LEU A 169 10.49 0.33 13.95
N GLY A 170 11.34 1.34 13.96
CA GLY A 170 11.05 2.66 14.48
C GLY A 170 9.96 3.41 13.69
N SER A 171 9.39 4.44 14.29
CA SER A 171 8.39 5.31 13.66
C SER A 171 8.43 6.77 14.15
N GLY A 172 9.52 7.16 14.75
CA GLY A 172 9.74 8.47 15.36
C GLY A 172 9.46 8.49 16.85
N LEU A 173 10.23 9.32 17.57
CA LEU A 173 10.00 9.67 18.97
C LEU A 173 9.22 10.98 19.08
N ILE A 174 8.50 11.18 20.17
CA ILE A 174 7.89 12.45 20.50
C ILE A 174 8.55 12.95 21.80
N HIS A 175 9.28 14.07 21.72
CA HIS A 175 10.07 14.60 22.83
C HIS A 175 11.03 13.58 23.47
N GLY A 176 11.58 12.67 22.65
CA GLY A 176 12.49 11.62 23.11
C GLY A 176 11.81 10.39 23.74
N GLU A 177 10.48 10.37 23.81
CA GLU A 177 9.69 9.28 24.40
C GLU A 177 9.02 8.42 23.33
N VAL A 178 8.72 7.17 23.68
CA VAL A 178 8.04 6.19 22.82
C VAL A 178 6.56 6.54 22.66
N PRO A 179 6.12 7.01 21.46
CA PRO A 179 4.72 7.39 21.24
C PRO A 179 3.80 6.16 21.15
N PRO A 180 2.46 6.33 21.26
CA PRO A 180 1.50 5.22 21.25
C PRO A 180 1.62 4.30 20.01
N LEU A 181 1.94 4.87 18.86
CA LEU A 181 2.12 4.12 17.62
C LEU A 181 3.31 3.15 17.72
N LEU A 182 4.44 3.63 18.20
CA LEU A 182 5.65 2.83 18.41
C LEU A 182 5.47 1.82 19.54
N ARG A 183 4.80 2.23 20.62
CA ARG A 183 4.44 1.34 21.73
C ARG A 183 3.68 0.11 21.28
N SER A 184 2.69 0.30 20.38
CA SER A 184 1.91 -0.85 19.86
C SER A 184 2.77 -1.90 19.16
N ARG A 185 3.87 -1.50 18.49
CA ARG A 185 4.86 -2.42 17.87
C ARG A 185 5.64 -3.17 18.94
N LEU A 186 6.16 -2.45 19.92
CA LEU A 186 6.96 -3.00 21.02
C LEU A 186 6.14 -4.00 21.84
N ASP A 187 4.88 -3.68 22.15
CA ASP A 187 3.97 -4.57 22.86
C ASP A 187 3.65 -5.84 22.06
N LEU A 188 3.54 -5.74 20.73
CA LEU A 188 3.37 -6.92 19.87
C LEU A 188 4.64 -7.81 19.91
N ALA A 189 5.81 -7.22 19.81
CA ALA A 189 7.08 -7.94 19.91
C ALA A 189 7.23 -8.62 21.28
N LEU A 190 6.92 -7.94 22.39
CA LEU A 190 6.94 -8.50 23.74
C LEU A 190 5.96 -9.67 23.90
N ARG A 191 4.78 -9.59 23.30
CA ARG A 191 3.83 -10.74 23.33
C ARG A 191 4.41 -11.98 22.67
N ILE A 192 5.08 -11.83 21.52
CA ILE A 192 5.70 -12.94 20.79
C ILE A 192 6.89 -13.48 21.60
N TYR A 193 7.76 -12.59 22.10
CA TYR A 193 8.89 -12.93 22.94
C TYR A 193 8.49 -13.76 24.18
N ARG A 194 7.41 -13.35 24.87
CA ARG A 194 6.88 -14.05 26.04
C ARG A 194 6.15 -15.35 25.72
N ALA A 195 5.66 -15.51 24.49
CA ALA A 195 4.98 -16.75 24.06
C ALA A 195 5.96 -17.90 23.80
N THR A 196 7.28 -17.65 23.89
CA THR A 196 8.32 -18.69 23.75
C THR A 196 8.19 -19.70 24.88
N ALA A 197 8.03 -20.98 24.54
CA ALA A 197 7.84 -22.06 25.51
C ALA A 197 9.06 -22.20 26.45
N PRO A 198 8.85 -22.57 27.71
CA PRO A 198 9.96 -22.88 28.62
C PRO A 198 10.88 -23.95 28.04
N GLY A 199 12.19 -23.73 28.12
CA GLY A 199 13.21 -24.63 27.58
C GLY A 199 13.56 -24.47 26.10
N THR A 200 12.87 -23.55 25.37
CA THR A 200 13.28 -23.14 24.02
C THR A 200 14.10 -21.85 24.07
N THR A 201 15.01 -21.70 23.13
CA THR A 201 15.79 -20.47 23.00
C THR A 201 14.86 -19.31 22.64
N ARG A 202 14.89 -18.24 23.44
CA ARG A 202 14.11 -17.04 23.18
C ARG A 202 14.67 -16.30 21.98
N PRO A 203 13.80 -15.65 21.16
CA PRO A 203 14.27 -14.78 20.09
C PRO A 203 15.00 -13.56 20.66
N ILE A 204 16.02 -13.08 19.96
CA ILE A 204 16.57 -11.76 20.25
C ILE A 204 15.61 -10.68 19.78
N LEU A 205 15.57 -9.57 20.51
CA LEU A 205 14.79 -8.38 20.20
C LEU A 205 15.72 -7.31 19.61
N ILE A 206 15.51 -6.91 18.37
CA ILE A 206 16.29 -5.89 17.69
C ILE A 206 15.40 -4.67 17.45
N PRO A 207 15.27 -3.75 18.43
CA PRO A 207 14.65 -2.45 18.19
C PRO A 207 15.56 -1.65 17.28
N SER A 208 15.03 -1.25 16.08
CA SER A 208 15.82 -0.66 15.01
C SER A 208 15.27 0.71 14.63
N GLY A 209 16.11 1.72 14.78
CA GLY A 209 15.84 3.10 14.41
C GLY A 209 16.97 4.01 14.89
N GLY A 210 17.51 4.80 13.97
CA GLY A 210 18.53 5.81 14.26
C GLY A 210 17.94 7.05 14.91
N GLN A 211 18.71 8.13 14.89
CA GLN A 211 18.30 9.42 15.42
C GLN A 211 17.82 10.32 14.28
N GLY A 212 16.56 10.73 14.32
CA GLY A 212 16.02 11.76 13.44
C GLY A 212 16.57 13.15 13.76
N ASP A 213 16.50 14.07 12.80
CA ASP A 213 17.01 15.45 12.96
C ASP A 213 16.38 16.18 14.14
N ASP A 214 15.12 15.90 14.45
CA ASP A 214 14.35 16.51 15.55
C ASP A 214 14.35 15.66 16.83
N GLU A 215 15.11 14.58 16.88
CA GLU A 215 15.12 13.65 18.01
C GLU A 215 16.35 13.85 18.91
N PRO A 216 16.17 13.87 20.25
CA PRO A 216 17.28 14.04 21.18
C PRO A 216 18.17 12.80 21.31
N ARG A 217 17.69 11.64 20.87
CA ARG A 217 18.38 10.34 20.96
C ARG A 217 17.90 9.35 19.89
N PRO A 218 18.66 8.29 19.58
CA PRO A 218 18.22 7.27 18.64
C PRO A 218 16.96 6.55 19.10
N GLU A 219 16.04 6.26 18.16
CA GLU A 219 14.83 5.50 18.43
C GLU A 219 15.13 4.11 19.00
N GLY A 220 16.15 3.41 18.45
CA GLY A 220 16.56 2.08 18.90
C GLY A 220 16.91 2.02 20.37
N THR A 221 17.53 3.08 20.91
CA THR A 221 17.86 3.19 22.34
C THR A 221 16.60 3.32 23.20
N ALA A 222 15.70 4.25 22.84
CA ALA A 222 14.44 4.46 23.58
C ALA A 222 13.54 3.21 23.54
N MET A 223 13.50 2.52 22.40
CA MET A 223 12.77 1.27 22.25
C MET A 223 13.37 0.13 23.09
N ALA A 224 14.71 0.03 23.17
CA ALA A 224 15.38 -0.97 24.00
C ALA A 224 15.06 -0.78 25.48
N GLU A 225 15.16 0.45 25.97
CA GLU A 225 14.77 0.80 27.34
C GLU A 225 13.32 0.42 27.66
N TYR A 226 12.41 0.71 26.72
CA TYR A 226 10.99 0.30 26.85
C TYR A 226 10.83 -1.22 26.95
N LEU A 227 11.50 -1.98 26.08
CA LEU A 227 11.43 -3.46 26.08
C LEU A 227 11.92 -4.04 27.40
N VAL A 228 13.07 -3.57 27.90
CA VAL A 228 13.66 -4.04 29.17
C VAL A 228 12.75 -3.64 30.36
N ALA A 229 12.30 -2.41 30.41
CA ALA A 229 11.38 -1.93 31.46
C ALA A 229 10.05 -2.73 31.49
N ASN A 230 9.64 -3.29 30.36
CA ASN A 230 8.45 -4.12 30.25
C ASN A 230 8.75 -5.65 30.23
N GLY A 231 9.90 -6.08 30.74
CA GLY A 231 10.20 -7.46 31.09
C GLY A 231 10.86 -8.30 29.99
N ALA A 232 11.49 -7.67 29.01
CA ALA A 232 12.49 -8.36 28.18
C ALA A 232 13.79 -8.54 28.99
N ASP A 233 14.48 -9.67 28.77
CA ASP A 233 15.82 -9.84 29.33
C ASP A 233 16.80 -8.89 28.64
N PRO A 234 17.57 -8.07 29.37
CA PRO A 234 18.53 -7.15 28.76
C PRO A 234 19.55 -7.86 27.84
N THR A 235 19.88 -9.11 28.09
CA THR A 235 20.80 -9.90 27.25
C THR A 235 20.21 -10.30 25.90
N ASP A 236 18.89 -10.31 25.80
CA ASP A 236 18.17 -10.63 24.56
C ASP A 236 17.87 -9.36 23.72
N VAL A 237 18.13 -8.15 24.23
CA VAL A 237 17.81 -6.88 23.55
C VAL A 237 19.06 -6.28 22.92
N LEU A 238 19.09 -6.20 21.59
CA LEU A 238 20.21 -5.68 20.79
C LEU A 238 19.74 -4.44 19.98
N PRO A 239 19.89 -3.20 20.48
CA PRO A 239 19.42 -2.01 19.78
C PRO A 239 20.27 -1.72 18.53
N GLU A 240 19.61 -1.47 17.41
CA GLU A 240 20.18 -0.90 16.20
C GLU A 240 19.84 0.62 16.17
N THR A 241 20.86 1.48 16.06
CA THR A 241 20.74 2.93 16.30
C THR A 241 21.32 3.81 15.20
N ALA A 242 21.75 3.20 14.07
CA ALA A 242 22.44 3.91 12.99
C ALA A 242 21.60 4.12 11.74
N SER A 243 20.46 3.43 11.61
CA SER A 243 19.61 3.48 10.43
C SER A 243 18.87 4.81 10.27
N THR A 244 18.74 5.29 9.03
CA THR A 244 18.01 6.53 8.65
C THR A 244 16.80 6.23 7.76
N SER A 245 16.59 4.98 7.40
CA SER A 245 15.50 4.54 6.53
C SER A 245 15.03 3.12 6.87
N THR A 246 13.80 2.77 6.49
CA THR A 246 13.28 1.40 6.67
C THR A 246 14.16 0.34 5.99
N ARG A 247 14.81 0.68 4.87
CA ARG A 247 15.74 -0.21 4.19
C ARG A 247 16.99 -0.47 5.05
N GLU A 248 17.54 0.56 5.64
CA GLU A 248 18.70 0.46 6.55
C GLU A 248 18.34 -0.26 7.83
N ASN A 249 17.14 0.01 8.42
CA ASN A 249 16.65 -0.76 9.55
C ASN A 249 16.73 -2.26 9.29
N LEU A 250 16.26 -2.70 8.13
CA LEU A 250 16.26 -4.13 7.77
C LEU A 250 17.67 -4.68 7.51
N LEU A 251 18.54 -3.90 6.85
CA LEU A 251 19.91 -4.32 6.55
C LEU A 251 20.75 -4.42 7.83
N LEU A 252 20.78 -3.34 8.62
CA LEU A 252 21.59 -3.27 9.83
C LEU A 252 21.10 -4.25 10.91
N SER A 253 19.77 -4.43 11.04
CA SER A 253 19.22 -5.45 11.93
C SER A 253 19.60 -6.87 11.52
N ARG A 254 19.64 -7.18 10.22
CA ARG A 254 20.09 -8.48 9.73
C ARG A 254 21.58 -8.71 10.07
N ASP A 255 22.40 -7.70 9.84
CA ASP A 255 23.83 -7.79 10.12
C ASP A 255 24.08 -7.95 11.63
N LEU A 256 23.30 -7.27 12.47
CA LEU A 256 23.35 -7.41 13.92
C LEU A 256 22.89 -8.81 14.38
N GLN A 257 21.81 -9.34 13.79
CA GLN A 257 21.33 -10.69 14.04
C GLN A 257 22.41 -11.74 13.72
N GLN A 258 23.06 -11.63 12.56
CA GLN A 258 24.12 -12.55 12.14
C GLN A 258 25.34 -12.45 13.06
N SER A 259 25.74 -11.24 13.47
CA SER A 259 26.84 -11.01 14.40
C SER A 259 26.59 -11.61 15.79
N ALA A 260 25.33 -11.70 16.19
CA ALA A 260 24.90 -12.38 17.42
C ALA A 260 24.84 -13.91 17.28
N GLY A 261 25.23 -14.46 16.14
CA GLY A 261 25.17 -15.91 15.87
C GLY A 261 23.76 -16.46 15.64
N ARG A 262 22.78 -15.58 15.39
CA ARG A 262 21.37 -15.92 15.18
C ARG A 262 21.08 -15.97 13.68
N ASN A 263 20.96 -17.16 13.10
CA ASN A 263 20.82 -17.38 11.67
C ASN A 263 19.44 -17.97 11.28
N GLY A 264 18.53 -18.04 12.24
CA GLY A 264 17.19 -18.57 12.03
C GLY A 264 16.21 -17.52 11.45
N GLU A 265 14.93 -17.84 11.50
CA GLU A 265 13.87 -17.00 10.94
C GLU A 265 13.77 -15.64 11.66
N THR A 266 13.50 -14.60 10.87
CA THR A 266 13.30 -13.24 11.34
C THR A 266 11.85 -12.81 11.15
N ILE A 267 11.25 -12.28 12.21
CA ILE A 267 9.98 -11.56 12.12
C ILE A 267 10.22 -10.07 12.33
N VAL A 268 9.78 -9.27 11.37
CA VAL A 268 9.78 -7.81 11.44
C VAL A 268 8.43 -7.33 11.94
N VAL A 269 8.43 -6.55 13.00
CA VAL A 269 7.23 -5.96 13.62
C VAL A 269 7.10 -4.50 13.20
N THR A 270 5.96 -4.15 12.64
CA THR A 270 5.61 -2.77 12.25
C THR A 270 4.13 -2.51 12.48
N ASN A 271 3.55 -1.42 11.98
CA ASN A 271 2.11 -1.19 12.04
C ASN A 271 1.38 -1.82 10.83
N ASN A 272 0.11 -2.14 11.00
CA ASN A 272 -0.72 -2.86 10.04
C ASN A 272 -0.75 -2.22 8.63
N TYR A 273 -0.73 -0.90 8.52
CA TYR A 273 -0.71 -0.18 7.25
C TYR A 273 0.62 -0.30 6.49
N HIS A 274 1.74 -0.54 7.21
CA HIS A 274 3.10 -0.57 6.65
C HIS A 274 3.59 -1.98 6.27
N VAL A 275 2.87 -3.03 6.69
CA VAL A 275 3.29 -4.44 6.59
C VAL A 275 3.71 -4.83 5.17
N LEU A 276 2.90 -4.52 4.16
CA LEU A 276 3.22 -4.93 2.79
C LEU A 276 4.46 -4.20 2.25
N ARG A 277 4.63 -2.89 2.50
CA ARG A 277 5.81 -2.16 2.04
C ARG A 277 7.08 -2.64 2.74
N ALA A 278 7.05 -2.89 4.04
CA ALA A 278 8.18 -3.46 4.76
C ALA A 278 8.54 -4.86 4.23
N ALA A 279 7.55 -5.70 3.89
CA ALA A 279 7.78 -7.01 3.28
C ALA A 279 8.40 -6.93 1.87
N LEU A 280 7.95 -5.96 1.05
CA LEU A 280 8.55 -5.70 -0.27
C LEU A 280 10.00 -5.23 -0.13
N LEU A 281 10.30 -4.35 0.83
CA LEU A 281 11.65 -3.89 1.12
C LEU A 281 12.54 -5.03 1.62
N ALA A 282 12.07 -5.84 2.58
CA ALA A 282 12.80 -7.01 3.05
C ALA A 282 13.17 -7.95 1.89
N ARG A 283 12.20 -8.23 1.01
CA ARG A 283 12.43 -9.01 -0.20
C ARG A 283 13.47 -8.37 -1.13
N SER A 284 13.43 -7.05 -1.32
CA SER A 284 14.33 -6.33 -2.25
C SER A 284 15.80 -6.38 -1.83
N ILE A 285 16.07 -6.57 -0.54
CA ILE A 285 17.43 -6.73 0.02
C ILE A 285 17.83 -8.20 0.18
N GLY A 286 17.05 -9.15 -0.37
CA GLY A 286 17.33 -10.57 -0.27
C GLY A 286 17.09 -11.18 1.12
N SER A 287 16.35 -10.50 2.01
CA SER A 287 16.00 -11.03 3.32
C SER A 287 14.76 -11.93 3.22
N ASP A 288 14.78 -13.06 3.96
CA ASP A 288 13.62 -13.96 4.10
C ASP A 288 12.67 -13.56 5.21
N ALA A 289 12.95 -12.45 5.90
CA ALA A 289 12.14 -11.95 6.99
C ALA A 289 10.66 -11.80 6.59
N GLN A 290 9.80 -12.26 7.50
CA GLN A 290 8.36 -12.09 7.42
C GLN A 290 7.95 -10.85 8.21
N VAL A 291 6.87 -10.19 7.81
CA VAL A 291 6.45 -8.94 8.44
C VAL A 291 5.06 -9.08 9.03
N ILE A 292 4.90 -8.62 10.26
CA ILE A 292 3.62 -8.59 10.98
C ILE A 292 3.29 -7.16 11.42
N GLY A 293 1.99 -6.88 11.56
CA GLY A 293 1.48 -5.55 11.88
C GLY A 293 0.85 -5.46 13.25
N SER A 294 1.24 -4.44 14.02
CA SER A 294 0.54 -4.02 15.22
C SER A 294 -0.68 -3.16 14.87
N PRO A 295 -1.72 -3.14 15.73
CA PRO A 295 -2.89 -2.28 15.53
C PRO A 295 -2.53 -0.79 15.49
N THR A 296 -3.28 -0.04 14.68
CA THR A 296 -3.18 1.41 14.55
C THR A 296 -4.56 2.02 14.76
N ALA A 297 -4.63 3.22 15.32
CA ALA A 297 -5.88 3.96 15.50
C ALA A 297 -6.63 4.11 14.17
N ALA A 298 -7.94 3.82 14.16
CA ALA A 298 -8.73 3.73 12.94
C ALA A 298 -8.73 5.02 12.10
N TYR A 299 -8.72 6.19 12.77
CA TYR A 299 -8.68 7.49 12.07
C TYR A 299 -7.34 7.73 11.34
N TYR A 300 -6.24 7.13 11.81
CA TYR A 300 -4.91 7.30 11.25
C TYR A 300 -4.68 6.42 10.01
N VAL A 301 -5.32 5.24 9.97
CA VAL A 301 -5.09 4.22 8.95
C VAL A 301 -5.28 4.72 7.52
N PRO A 302 -6.37 5.45 7.14
CA PRO A 302 -6.56 5.84 5.74
C PRO A 302 -5.45 6.73 5.20
N SER A 303 -5.04 7.75 5.98
CA SER A 303 -3.96 8.66 5.58
C SER A 303 -2.61 7.94 5.52
N ALA A 304 -2.31 7.10 6.51
CA ALA A 304 -1.09 6.32 6.54
C ALA A 304 -1.03 5.33 5.36
N PHE A 305 -2.14 4.67 5.05
CA PHE A 305 -2.24 3.72 3.94
C PHE A 305 -2.04 4.39 2.57
N LEU A 306 -2.58 5.60 2.38
CA LEU A 306 -2.34 6.40 1.18
C LEU A 306 -0.86 6.79 1.06
N ARG A 307 -0.18 7.13 2.17
CA ARG A 307 1.28 7.40 2.15
C ARG A 307 2.08 6.18 1.69
N GLU A 308 1.72 4.98 2.18
CA GLU A 308 2.37 3.75 1.75
C GLU A 308 2.15 3.47 0.25
N TYR A 309 0.94 3.69 -0.24
CA TYR A 309 0.64 3.58 -1.67
C TYR A 309 1.44 4.57 -2.51
N VAL A 310 1.48 5.84 -2.12
CA VAL A 310 2.27 6.88 -2.82
C VAL A 310 3.76 6.51 -2.83
N ALA A 311 4.29 6.03 -1.71
CA ALA A 311 5.69 5.59 -1.64
C ALA A 311 5.99 4.48 -2.65
N ILE A 312 5.10 3.48 -2.80
CA ILE A 312 5.23 2.42 -3.80
C ILE A 312 5.12 2.97 -5.23
N MET A 313 4.21 3.91 -5.48
CA MET A 313 4.08 4.55 -6.80
C MET A 313 5.34 5.32 -7.18
N VAL A 314 5.97 6.01 -6.23
CA VAL A 314 7.24 6.72 -6.43
C VAL A 314 8.40 5.73 -6.65
N GLU A 315 8.45 4.64 -5.91
CA GLU A 315 9.46 3.58 -6.09
C GLU A 315 9.39 2.98 -7.50
N HIS A 316 8.18 2.83 -8.06
CA HIS A 316 7.93 2.29 -9.41
C HIS A 316 7.68 3.39 -10.47
N ARG A 317 8.18 4.63 -10.25
CA ARG A 317 7.89 5.80 -11.10
C ARG A 317 8.18 5.58 -12.58
N GLN A 318 9.24 4.84 -12.93
CA GLN A 318 9.59 4.58 -14.34
C GLN A 318 8.52 3.69 -15.01
N LEU A 319 8.06 2.64 -14.35
CA LEU A 319 7.00 1.78 -14.86
C LEU A 319 5.67 2.54 -15.00
N ASN A 320 5.34 3.37 -14.01
CA ASN A 320 4.14 4.19 -14.03
C ASN A 320 4.19 5.23 -15.16
N ALA A 321 5.34 5.88 -15.36
CA ALA A 321 5.54 6.82 -16.46
C ALA A 321 5.42 6.14 -17.83
N LEU A 322 5.98 4.93 -17.99
CA LEU A 322 5.85 4.15 -19.22
C LEU A 322 4.40 3.77 -19.52
N ALA A 323 3.61 3.40 -18.50
CA ALA A 323 2.21 3.08 -18.67
C ALA A 323 1.41 4.29 -19.18
N ILE A 324 1.61 5.47 -18.58
CA ILE A 324 0.96 6.72 -18.99
C ILE A 324 1.42 7.17 -20.38
N ALA A 325 2.73 7.13 -20.66
CA ALA A 325 3.30 7.49 -21.96
C ALA A 325 2.81 6.55 -23.07
N GLY A 326 2.69 5.26 -22.79
CA GLY A 326 2.15 4.28 -23.75
C GLY A 326 0.72 4.62 -24.17
N VAL A 327 -0.15 4.95 -23.21
CA VAL A 327 -1.54 5.35 -23.53
C VAL A 327 -1.58 6.69 -24.23
N ALA A 328 -0.77 7.67 -23.83
CA ALA A 328 -0.66 8.94 -24.53
C ALA A 328 -0.22 8.75 -26.00
N GLY A 329 0.73 7.83 -26.25
CA GLY A 329 1.16 7.46 -27.60
C GLY A 329 0.04 6.81 -28.42
N LEU A 330 -0.76 5.90 -27.82
CA LEU A 330 -1.91 5.30 -28.50
C LEU A 330 -2.98 6.35 -28.85
N ILE A 331 -3.27 7.29 -27.94
CA ILE A 331 -4.19 8.41 -28.20
C ILE A 331 -3.66 9.27 -29.35
N ALA A 332 -2.37 9.63 -29.33
CA ALA A 332 -1.73 10.40 -30.40
C ALA A 332 -1.82 9.68 -31.75
N LEU A 333 -1.56 8.37 -31.80
CA LEU A 333 -1.71 7.57 -33.02
C LEU A 333 -3.16 7.55 -33.53
N ALA A 334 -4.13 7.42 -32.65
CA ALA A 334 -5.55 7.44 -33.00
C ALA A 334 -5.95 8.83 -33.58
N VAL A 335 -5.43 9.90 -33.02
CA VAL A 335 -5.61 11.28 -33.54
C VAL A 335 -5.01 11.42 -34.93
N VAL A 336 -3.74 11.01 -35.13
CA VAL A 336 -3.11 11.06 -36.44
C VAL A 336 -3.91 10.26 -37.46
N TRP A 337 -4.35 9.05 -37.10
CA TRP A 337 -5.19 8.21 -37.97
C TRP A 337 -6.50 8.91 -38.38
N SER A 338 -7.15 9.60 -37.46
CA SER A 338 -8.41 10.34 -37.75
C SER A 338 -8.23 11.55 -38.67
N LEU A 339 -7.00 12.05 -38.84
CA LEU A 339 -6.66 13.19 -39.71
C LEU A 339 -6.17 12.76 -41.11
N LEU A 340 -5.93 11.47 -41.32
CA LEU A 340 -5.56 10.95 -42.64
C LEU A 340 -6.82 10.93 -43.53
N PRO A 341 -6.74 11.45 -44.76
CA PRO A 341 -7.82 11.34 -45.73
C PRO A 341 -7.98 9.85 -46.13
N ILE A 342 -9.09 9.26 -45.75
CA ILE A 342 -9.53 7.92 -46.19
C ILE A 342 -10.34 8.10 -47.48
#